data_8c0a85ba60c0778ebc4658019019bd57
#
_entry.id   8c0a85ba60c0778ebc4658019019bd57
#
_cell.length_a   1.000
_cell.length_b   1.000
_cell.length_c   1.000
_cell.angle_alpha   90.00
_cell.angle_beta   90.00
_cell.angle_gamma   90.00
#
_symmetry.space_group_name_H-M   'P 1'
#
loop_
_entity.id
_entity.type
_entity.pdbx_description
1 polymer ?
#
loop_
_entity_poly.entity_id
_entity_poly.type
_entity_poly.pdbx_seq_one_letter_code
_entity_poly.pdbx_strand_id
1 'polypeptide(L)'
;MIQNRQNSALSRAQLKNYFSYVRQFIAAPRSVGSVIPSSATLCRAMMNQVDWCTNLSIAELGAANGVLTKGILERMRADAVLDAYEINPGFVNQLQKISDKRLNVVAASAETLINHYDIVFSCLPLLSMPTRITMRILNQIRKRMAPHSTFVQFQYSPLSEKLLSHYFNWQRIVVVKNVPPALVYVCTLREE
;
A
#
# COMPACT_ATOMS: atom_id res chain seq x y z
N MET A 1 6.20 -1.91 -38.77
CA MET A 1 7.06 -2.65 -37.82
C MET A 1 6.57 -2.33 -36.41
N ILE A 2 5.82 -3.25 -35.81
CA ILE A 2 5.23 -3.09 -34.47
C ILE A 2 6.22 -3.70 -33.49
N GLN A 3 6.93 -2.84 -32.72
CA GLN A 3 7.84 -3.29 -31.68
C GLN A 3 7.05 -3.82 -30.49
N ASN A 4 7.15 -5.12 -30.29
CA ASN A 4 6.69 -5.88 -29.13
C ASN A 4 7.25 -5.26 -27.84
N ARG A 5 6.43 -4.55 -27.07
CA ARG A 5 6.75 -4.17 -25.69
C ARG A 5 6.63 -5.42 -24.82
N GLN A 6 7.75 -6.09 -24.61
CA GLN A 6 7.85 -7.16 -23.63
C GLN A 6 7.51 -6.59 -22.24
N ASN A 7 6.36 -6.99 -21.70
CA ASN A 7 6.03 -6.89 -20.29
C ASN A 7 7.05 -7.72 -19.52
N SER A 8 8.06 -7.08 -18.93
CA SER A 8 9.02 -7.76 -18.07
C SER A 8 8.35 -8.05 -16.71
N ALA A 9 7.65 -9.18 -16.65
CA ALA A 9 7.23 -9.75 -15.38
C ALA A 9 8.46 -9.97 -14.47
N LEU A 10 8.31 -9.72 -13.17
CA LEU A 10 9.36 -10.00 -12.18
C LEU A 10 9.81 -11.46 -12.33
N SER A 11 11.12 -11.70 -12.32
CA SER A 11 11.63 -13.07 -12.32
C SER A 11 11.20 -13.80 -11.03
N ARG A 12 11.08 -15.14 -11.08
CA ARG A 12 10.74 -15.95 -9.89
C ARG A 12 11.66 -15.68 -8.69
N ALA A 13 12.93 -15.36 -8.90
CA ALA A 13 13.88 -15.01 -7.86
C ALA A 13 13.60 -13.63 -7.26
N GLN A 14 13.27 -12.65 -8.09
CA GLN A 14 12.89 -11.30 -7.64
C GLN A 14 11.57 -11.32 -6.86
N LEU A 15 10.59 -12.10 -7.31
CA LEU A 15 9.36 -12.36 -6.58
C LEU A 15 9.62 -13.03 -5.22
N LYS A 16 10.50 -14.05 -5.17
CA LYS A 16 10.85 -14.75 -3.93
C LYS A 16 11.52 -13.82 -2.91
N ASN A 17 12.42 -12.95 -3.35
CA ASN A 17 13.05 -11.94 -2.50
C ASN A 17 12.03 -10.88 -2.04
N TYR A 18 11.19 -10.37 -2.93
CA TYR A 18 10.09 -9.47 -2.61
C TYR A 18 9.17 -10.08 -1.54
N PHE A 19 8.75 -11.34 -1.72
CA PHE A 19 7.93 -12.06 -0.74
C PHE A 19 8.62 -12.30 0.59
N SER A 20 9.93 -12.55 0.59
CA SER A 20 10.72 -12.69 1.82
C SER A 20 10.71 -11.39 2.63
N TYR A 21 10.87 -10.24 1.97
CA TYR A 21 10.83 -8.92 2.63
C TYR A 21 9.43 -8.55 3.11
N VAL A 22 8.41 -8.70 2.28
CA VAL A 22 7.01 -8.47 2.69
C VAL A 22 6.64 -9.39 3.86
N ARG A 23 7.05 -10.66 3.83
CA ARG A 23 6.82 -11.62 4.91
C ARG A 23 7.55 -11.24 6.21
N GLN A 24 8.76 -10.70 6.14
CA GLN A 24 9.48 -10.20 7.32
C GLN A 24 8.80 -8.97 7.95
N PHE A 25 8.20 -8.10 7.14
CA PHE A 25 7.49 -6.90 7.61
C PHE A 25 6.09 -7.22 8.16
N ILE A 26 5.42 -8.26 7.63
CA ILE A 26 4.07 -8.65 8.05
C ILE A 26 4.12 -9.73 9.14
N ALA A 27 5.12 -10.58 9.11
CA ALA A 27 5.44 -11.55 10.15
C ALA A 27 6.48 -10.93 11.11
N ALA A 28 6.08 -9.93 11.91
CA ALA A 28 6.81 -9.67 13.16
C ALA A 28 6.90 -10.99 13.92
N PRO A 29 8.10 -11.38 14.43
CA PRO A 29 8.32 -12.73 14.91
C PRO A 29 7.37 -13.07 16.04
N ARG A 30 6.67 -14.19 15.90
CA ARG A 30 5.93 -14.85 16.98
C ARG A 30 6.87 -15.41 18.05
N SER A 31 8.01 -14.79 18.26
CA SER A 31 8.97 -15.16 19.30
C SER A 31 8.97 -14.08 20.36
N VAL A 32 8.26 -14.30 21.37
CA VAL A 32 8.12 -13.82 22.73
C VAL A 32 6.67 -13.45 23.00
N GLY A 33 5.94 -14.33 23.57
CA GLY A 33 4.76 -14.30 24.43
C GLY A 33 3.81 -13.10 24.53
N SER A 34 3.74 -12.22 23.55
CA SER A 34 2.78 -11.12 23.52
C SER A 34 2.16 -11.03 22.13
N VAL A 35 0.88 -11.26 22.05
CA VAL A 35 0.05 -10.95 20.87
C VAL A 35 0.12 -9.43 20.67
N ILE A 36 1.01 -8.97 19.80
CA ILE A 36 1.25 -7.55 19.64
C ILE A 36 0.22 -6.98 18.65
N PRO A 37 -0.53 -5.96 19.06
CA PRO A 37 -1.39 -5.18 18.17
C PRO A 37 -0.61 -4.20 17.28
N SER A 38 0.68 -4.39 17.04
CA SER A 38 1.50 -3.42 16.30
C SER A 38 0.99 -3.18 14.88
N SER A 39 0.57 -4.22 14.16
CA SER A 39 -0.05 -4.06 12.85
C SER A 39 -1.38 -3.29 12.93
N ALA A 40 -2.21 -3.55 13.92
CA ALA A 40 -3.48 -2.85 14.11
C ALA A 40 -3.27 -1.38 14.53
N THR A 41 -2.26 -1.09 15.35
CA THR A 41 -1.90 0.30 15.72
C THR A 41 -1.40 1.09 14.51
N LEU A 42 -0.54 0.48 13.70
CA LEU A 42 -0.03 1.10 12.49
C LEU A 42 -1.16 1.33 11.46
N CYS A 43 -2.00 0.33 11.23
CA CYS A 43 -3.16 0.45 10.34
C CYS A 43 -4.08 1.57 10.81
N ARG A 44 -4.39 1.67 12.11
CA ARG A 44 -5.18 2.79 12.66
C ARG A 44 -4.51 4.13 12.44
N ALA A 45 -3.20 4.23 12.66
CA ALA A 45 -2.46 5.45 12.43
C ALA A 45 -2.52 5.89 10.96
N MET A 46 -2.41 4.96 10.01
CA MET A 46 -2.57 5.24 8.58
C MET A 46 -4.00 5.69 8.26
N MET A 47 -5.00 4.94 8.72
CA MET A 47 -6.42 5.23 8.44
C MET A 47 -6.94 6.51 9.07
N ASN A 48 -6.30 7.01 10.12
CA ASN A 48 -6.67 8.29 10.77
C ASN A 48 -6.17 9.52 9.97
N GLN A 49 -5.46 9.33 8.86
CA GLN A 49 -4.90 10.42 8.07
C GLN A 49 -5.79 10.84 6.89
N VAL A 50 -6.94 10.22 6.73
CA VAL A 50 -7.83 10.46 5.59
C VAL A 50 -9.23 10.81 6.06
N ASP A 51 -9.93 11.59 5.25
CA ASP A 51 -11.35 11.86 5.42
C ASP A 51 -12.17 10.72 4.81
N TRP A 52 -12.97 10.05 5.63
CA TRP A 52 -13.82 8.94 5.20
C TRP A 52 -15.21 9.41 4.71
N CYS A 53 -15.55 10.67 4.90
CA CYS A 53 -16.90 11.17 4.59
C CYS A 53 -17.07 11.51 3.10
N THR A 54 -15.99 11.92 2.43
CA THR A 54 -16.05 12.44 1.06
C THR A 54 -15.47 11.49 0.01
N ASN A 55 -14.61 10.54 0.42
CA ASN A 55 -13.84 9.71 -0.49
C ASN A 55 -14.58 8.41 -0.84
N LEU A 56 -14.66 8.12 -2.14
CA LEU A 56 -15.42 6.99 -2.70
C LEU A 56 -14.54 5.94 -3.37
N SER A 57 -13.36 6.32 -3.86
CA SER A 57 -12.47 5.42 -4.60
C SER A 57 -11.16 5.24 -3.83
N ILE A 58 -10.90 4.02 -3.38
CA ILE A 58 -9.79 3.70 -2.48
C ILE A 58 -8.94 2.61 -3.12
N ALA A 59 -7.61 2.78 -3.10
CA ALA A 59 -6.66 1.71 -3.43
C ALA A 59 -5.86 1.30 -2.20
N GLU A 60 -5.65 0.01 -2.04
CA GLU A 60 -4.69 -0.58 -1.11
C GLU A 60 -3.61 -1.33 -1.89
N LEU A 61 -2.34 -0.95 -1.71
CA LEU A 61 -1.21 -1.53 -2.42
C LEU A 61 -0.40 -2.44 -1.51
N GLY A 62 -0.37 -3.74 -1.83
CA GLY A 62 0.22 -4.77 -0.99
C GLY A 62 -0.69 -5.14 0.18
N ALA A 63 -1.91 -5.59 -0.12
CA ALA A 63 -2.95 -5.89 0.87
C ALA A 63 -2.61 -7.09 1.77
N ALA A 64 -1.72 -7.98 1.32
CA ALA A 64 -1.23 -9.13 2.07
C ALA A 64 -2.36 -9.98 2.71
N ASN A 65 -2.31 -10.15 4.04
CA ASN A 65 -3.30 -10.94 4.78
C ASN A 65 -4.63 -10.20 5.09
N GLY A 66 -4.80 -8.98 4.57
CA GLY A 66 -6.04 -8.20 4.66
C GLY A 66 -6.31 -7.52 6.00
N VAL A 67 -5.29 -7.29 6.83
CA VAL A 67 -5.48 -6.57 8.12
C VAL A 67 -5.89 -5.13 7.88
N LEU A 68 -5.19 -4.41 7.00
CA LEU A 68 -5.55 -3.05 6.63
C LEU A 68 -6.84 -3.03 5.81
N THR A 69 -7.01 -3.96 4.86
CA THR A 69 -8.22 -4.15 4.05
C THR A 69 -9.48 -4.16 4.92
N LYS A 70 -9.51 -5.00 5.96
CA LYS A 70 -10.66 -5.09 6.89
C LYS A 70 -10.91 -3.77 7.61
N GLY A 71 -9.85 -3.12 8.10
CA GLY A 71 -9.98 -1.82 8.76
C GLY A 71 -10.48 -0.72 7.83
N ILE A 72 -10.12 -0.74 6.54
CA ILE A 72 -10.65 0.17 5.51
C ILE A 72 -12.14 -0.10 5.31
N LEU A 73 -12.54 -1.36 5.12
CA LEU A 73 -13.94 -1.77 4.91
C LEU A 73 -14.85 -1.38 6.10
N GLU A 74 -14.33 -1.39 7.33
CA GLU A 74 -15.05 -0.96 8.52
C GLU A 74 -15.30 0.57 8.57
N ARG A 75 -14.48 1.36 7.89
CA ARG A 75 -14.51 2.84 7.97
C ARG A 75 -15.06 3.52 6.73
N MET A 76 -14.88 2.89 5.56
CA MET A 76 -15.29 3.48 4.30
C MET A 76 -16.81 3.53 4.17
N ARG A 77 -17.30 4.47 3.39
CA ARG A 77 -18.73 4.64 3.08
C ARG A 77 -19.32 3.39 2.44
N ALA A 78 -20.63 3.24 2.56
CA ALA A 78 -21.37 2.12 1.99
C ALA A 78 -21.38 2.11 0.44
N ASP A 79 -21.21 3.28 -0.17
CA ASP A 79 -21.17 3.52 -1.61
C ASP A 79 -19.73 3.65 -2.18
N ALA A 80 -18.69 3.53 -1.31
CA ALA A 80 -17.29 3.56 -1.73
C ALA A 80 -16.82 2.18 -2.24
N VAL A 81 -15.73 2.18 -3.01
CA VAL A 81 -15.10 0.99 -3.58
C VAL A 81 -13.64 0.91 -3.14
N LEU A 82 -13.18 -0.28 -2.78
CA LEU A 82 -11.80 -0.59 -2.43
C LEU A 82 -11.20 -1.57 -3.43
N ASP A 83 -10.16 -1.12 -4.15
CA ASP A 83 -9.32 -1.98 -4.99
C ASP A 83 -8.10 -2.42 -4.19
N ALA A 84 -8.04 -3.68 -3.77
CA ALA A 84 -6.93 -4.25 -3.01
C ALA A 84 -5.95 -4.98 -3.95
N TYR A 85 -4.79 -4.38 -4.21
CA TYR A 85 -3.75 -4.93 -5.07
C TYR A 85 -2.82 -5.85 -4.29
N GLU A 86 -2.71 -7.09 -4.74
CA GLU A 86 -1.80 -8.08 -4.17
C GLU A 86 -1.29 -9.02 -5.27
N ILE A 87 0.02 -9.35 -5.25
CA ILE A 87 0.64 -10.22 -6.26
C ILE A 87 0.87 -11.66 -5.78
N ASN A 88 0.80 -11.89 -4.46
CA ASN A 88 0.96 -13.22 -3.90
C ASN A 88 -0.33 -14.02 -3.99
N PRO A 89 -0.36 -15.14 -4.75
CA PRO A 89 -1.59 -15.92 -4.92
C PRO A 89 -2.19 -16.43 -3.60
N GLY A 90 -1.35 -16.75 -2.61
CA GLY A 90 -1.81 -17.20 -1.30
C GLY A 90 -2.56 -16.12 -0.52
N PHE A 91 -2.10 -14.86 -0.62
CA PHE A 91 -2.80 -13.72 -0.03
C PHE A 91 -4.02 -13.31 -0.84
N VAL A 92 -3.94 -13.35 -2.17
CA VAL A 92 -5.10 -13.13 -3.05
C VAL A 92 -6.24 -14.08 -2.66
N ASN A 93 -5.95 -15.38 -2.50
CA ASN A 93 -6.94 -16.36 -2.07
C ASN A 93 -7.52 -16.08 -0.66
N GLN A 94 -6.73 -15.46 0.24
CA GLN A 94 -7.23 -15.06 1.56
C GLN A 94 -8.14 -13.83 1.47
N LEU A 95 -7.75 -12.83 0.68
CA LEU A 95 -8.53 -11.61 0.45
C LEU A 95 -9.88 -11.91 -0.21
N GLN A 96 -9.91 -12.82 -1.18
CA GLN A 96 -11.13 -13.25 -1.86
C GLN A 96 -12.15 -13.93 -0.95
N LYS A 97 -11.75 -14.38 0.25
CA LYS A 97 -12.66 -14.92 1.27
C LYS A 97 -13.37 -13.83 2.08
N ILE A 98 -12.98 -12.57 1.92
CA ILE A 98 -13.64 -11.44 2.58
C ILE A 98 -14.93 -11.15 1.79
N SER A 99 -16.08 -11.41 2.43
CA SER A 99 -17.38 -11.20 1.82
C SER A 99 -17.85 -9.76 2.01
N ASP A 100 -17.39 -8.85 1.15
CA ASP A 100 -17.83 -7.46 1.11
C ASP A 100 -17.93 -7.00 -0.35
N LYS A 101 -19.11 -6.55 -0.77
CA LYS A 101 -19.38 -6.13 -2.16
C LYS A 101 -18.60 -4.89 -2.62
N ARG A 102 -18.03 -4.14 -1.66
CA ARG A 102 -17.23 -2.95 -1.93
C ARG A 102 -15.75 -3.28 -2.21
N LEU A 103 -15.33 -4.53 -1.96
CA LEU A 103 -13.95 -5.00 -2.15
C LEU A 103 -13.75 -5.64 -3.51
N ASN A 104 -12.83 -5.09 -4.28
CA ASN A 104 -12.26 -5.72 -5.48
C ASN A 104 -10.84 -6.20 -5.18
N VAL A 105 -10.62 -7.49 -5.22
CA VAL A 105 -9.27 -8.07 -5.08
C VAL A 105 -8.61 -8.11 -6.44
N VAL A 106 -7.55 -7.32 -6.61
CA VAL A 106 -6.81 -7.20 -7.86
C VAL A 106 -5.50 -8.00 -7.77
N ALA A 107 -5.47 -9.16 -8.41
CA ALA A 107 -4.30 -10.05 -8.45
C ALA A 107 -3.22 -9.53 -9.40
N ALA A 108 -2.70 -8.32 -9.14
CA ALA A 108 -1.76 -7.63 -10.04
C ALA A 108 -0.78 -6.73 -9.27
N SER A 109 0.28 -6.31 -9.95
CA SER A 109 1.25 -5.35 -9.42
C SER A 109 0.64 -3.95 -9.31
N ALA A 110 1.03 -3.21 -8.29
CA ALA A 110 0.72 -1.78 -8.16
C ALA A 110 1.27 -0.92 -9.32
N GLU A 111 2.13 -1.48 -10.18
CA GLU A 111 2.54 -0.83 -11.44
C GLU A 111 1.37 -0.70 -12.45
N THR A 112 0.28 -1.43 -12.24
CA THR A 112 -0.87 -1.53 -13.18
C THR A 112 -2.13 -0.86 -12.66
N LEU A 113 -2.05 0.09 -11.73
CA LEU A 113 -3.19 0.89 -11.30
C LEU A 113 -3.95 1.47 -12.51
N ILE A 114 -5.26 1.23 -12.60
CA ILE A 114 -6.08 1.62 -13.76
C ILE A 114 -7.07 2.73 -13.44
N ASN A 115 -7.67 2.70 -12.25
CA ASN A 115 -8.68 3.69 -11.83
C ASN A 115 -8.02 4.96 -11.27
N HIS A 116 -8.81 6.01 -11.05
CA HIS A 116 -8.41 7.15 -10.24
C HIS A 116 -8.91 6.95 -8.80
N TYR A 117 -8.11 7.40 -7.84
CA TYR A 117 -8.35 7.15 -6.42
C TYR A 117 -8.33 8.44 -5.61
N ASP A 118 -9.27 8.55 -4.71
CA ASP A 118 -9.32 9.61 -3.70
C ASP A 118 -8.33 9.32 -2.56
N ILE A 119 -8.17 8.03 -2.23
CA ILE A 119 -7.23 7.56 -1.21
C ILE A 119 -6.40 6.42 -1.79
N VAL A 120 -5.09 6.47 -1.58
CA VAL A 120 -4.18 5.36 -1.83
C VAL A 120 -3.46 5.00 -0.54
N PHE A 121 -3.68 3.81 -0.02
CA PHE A 121 -2.86 3.24 1.05
C PHE A 121 -1.80 2.33 0.47
N SER A 122 -0.56 2.42 0.97
CA SER A 122 0.50 1.53 0.55
C SER A 122 1.27 0.94 1.72
N CYS A 123 1.33 -0.39 1.73
CA CYS A 123 2.16 -1.19 2.62
C CYS A 123 3.42 -1.72 1.92
N LEU A 124 3.76 -1.18 0.75
CA LEU A 124 4.89 -1.65 -0.04
C LEU A 124 6.23 -1.20 0.56
N PRO A 125 7.23 -2.10 0.65
CA PRO A 125 8.54 -1.79 1.20
C PRO A 125 9.41 -1.09 0.15
N LEU A 126 9.22 0.21 -0.06
CA LEU A 126 9.80 1.00 -1.14
C LEU A 126 11.32 0.87 -1.27
N LEU A 127 12.03 0.74 -0.13
CA LEU A 127 13.50 0.64 -0.09
C LEU A 127 14.01 -0.77 -0.38
N SER A 128 13.16 -1.79 -0.23
CA SER A 128 13.54 -3.19 -0.42
C SER A 128 13.19 -3.73 -1.81
N MET A 129 12.45 -2.95 -2.58
CA MET A 129 12.11 -3.28 -3.96
C MET A 129 13.19 -2.74 -4.92
N PRO A 130 13.33 -3.35 -6.13
CA PRO A 130 14.18 -2.77 -7.17
C PRO A 130 13.75 -1.34 -7.48
N THR A 131 14.71 -0.40 -7.47
CA THR A 131 14.45 1.04 -7.63
C THR A 131 13.56 1.35 -8.84
N ARG A 132 13.79 0.67 -9.97
CA ARG A 132 13.00 0.85 -11.20
C ARG A 132 11.52 0.54 -10.98
N ILE A 133 11.20 -0.49 -10.21
CA ILE A 133 9.81 -0.90 -9.90
C ILE A 133 9.19 0.12 -8.95
N THR A 134 9.92 0.51 -7.90
CA THR A 134 9.47 1.52 -6.96
C THR A 134 9.14 2.84 -7.67
N MET A 135 10.02 3.30 -8.57
CA MET A 135 9.76 4.53 -9.34
C MET A 135 8.53 4.41 -10.25
N ARG A 136 8.32 3.25 -10.87
CA ARG A 136 7.11 3.01 -11.71
C ARG A 136 5.85 3.05 -10.85
N ILE A 137 5.87 2.41 -9.69
CA ILE A 137 4.72 2.42 -8.77
C ILE A 137 4.41 3.83 -8.29
N LEU A 138 5.41 4.60 -7.82
CA LEU A 138 5.20 5.97 -7.37
C LEU A 138 4.70 6.88 -8.48
N ASN A 139 5.23 6.73 -9.68
CA ASN A 139 4.74 7.47 -10.86
C ASN A 139 3.31 7.06 -11.21
N GLN A 140 2.97 5.78 -11.09
CA GLN A 140 1.61 5.31 -11.35
C GLN A 140 0.63 5.82 -10.28
N ILE A 141 1.02 5.81 -9.00
CA ILE A 141 0.23 6.43 -7.93
C ILE A 141 -0.04 7.89 -8.26
N ARG A 142 1.02 8.69 -8.56
CA ARG A 142 0.88 10.11 -8.91
C ARG A 142 -0.12 10.34 -10.08
N LYS A 143 -0.07 9.49 -11.10
CA LYS A 143 -0.96 9.59 -12.27
C LYS A 143 -2.41 9.19 -11.98
N ARG A 144 -2.63 8.39 -10.94
CA ARG A 144 -3.95 7.84 -10.59
C ARG A 144 -4.56 8.45 -9.34
N MET A 145 -3.86 9.35 -8.70
CA MET A 145 -4.43 10.20 -7.66
C MET A 145 -5.39 11.21 -8.29
N ALA A 146 -6.60 11.30 -7.73
CA ALA A 146 -7.57 12.35 -8.05
C ALA A 146 -7.10 13.72 -7.52
N PRO A 147 -7.60 14.85 -8.00
CA PRO A 147 -7.38 16.14 -7.35
C PRO A 147 -7.79 16.07 -5.87
N HIS A 148 -6.98 16.65 -4.97
CA HIS A 148 -7.19 16.63 -3.51
C HIS A 148 -7.11 15.25 -2.84
N SER A 149 -6.66 14.24 -3.55
CA SER A 149 -6.48 12.88 -3.02
C SER A 149 -5.33 12.80 -2.03
N THR A 150 -5.36 11.75 -1.21
CA THR A 150 -4.33 11.47 -0.21
C THR A 150 -3.67 10.12 -0.47
N PHE A 151 -2.34 10.11 -0.52
CA PHE A 151 -1.55 8.89 -0.55
C PHE A 151 -0.88 8.68 0.80
N VAL A 152 -1.16 7.55 1.46
CA VAL A 152 -0.63 7.20 2.78
C VAL A 152 0.32 6.02 2.65
N GLN A 153 1.60 6.26 2.93
CA GLN A 153 2.67 5.27 2.88
C GLN A 153 3.29 5.08 4.26
N PHE A 154 3.55 3.85 4.70
CA PHE A 154 4.40 3.67 5.88
C PHE A 154 5.78 3.12 5.52
N GLN A 155 6.77 3.45 6.34
CA GLN A 155 8.14 2.94 6.27
C GLN A 155 8.74 2.81 7.69
N TYR A 156 9.81 2.01 7.82
CA TYR A 156 10.58 1.90 9.07
C TYR A 156 11.89 2.73 9.05
N SER A 157 12.12 3.47 7.98
CA SER A 157 13.32 4.28 7.80
C SER A 157 12.99 5.57 7.05
N PRO A 158 13.63 6.70 7.38
CA PRO A 158 13.46 7.96 6.65
C PRO A 158 14.17 7.98 5.28
N LEU A 159 14.92 6.94 4.93
CA LEU A 159 15.70 6.90 3.67
C LEU A 159 14.84 7.00 2.40
N SER A 160 13.52 6.75 2.50
CA SER A 160 12.58 6.94 1.38
C SER A 160 12.15 8.40 1.17
N GLU A 161 12.46 9.32 2.07
CA GLU A 161 11.96 10.70 2.02
C GLU A 161 12.41 11.43 0.76
N LYS A 162 13.69 11.29 0.37
CA LYS A 162 14.20 11.88 -0.88
C LYS A 162 13.44 11.37 -2.11
N LEU A 163 13.09 10.08 -2.10
CA LEU A 163 12.32 9.47 -3.19
C LEU A 163 10.87 9.97 -3.19
N LEU A 164 10.22 10.04 -2.02
CA LEU A 164 8.86 10.57 -1.90
C LEU A 164 8.80 12.05 -2.31
N SER A 165 9.78 12.86 -1.90
CA SER A 165 9.87 14.29 -2.28
C SER A 165 10.00 14.53 -3.77
N HIS A 166 10.45 13.54 -4.55
CA HIS A 166 10.50 13.66 -6.00
C HIS A 166 9.11 13.65 -6.64
N TYR A 167 8.14 12.96 -6.01
CA TYR A 167 6.81 12.76 -6.58
C TYR A 167 5.71 13.54 -5.87
N PHE A 168 5.86 13.80 -4.55
CA PHE A 168 4.78 14.28 -3.67
C PHE A 168 5.27 15.37 -2.71
N ASN A 169 4.35 16.22 -2.26
CA ASN A 169 4.46 16.90 -0.99
C ASN A 169 4.04 15.92 0.11
N TRP A 170 4.71 15.93 1.26
CA TRP A 170 4.39 14.97 2.33
C TRP A 170 4.61 15.54 3.73
N GLN A 171 3.87 14.98 4.67
CA GLN A 171 4.06 15.17 6.11
C GLN A 171 4.34 13.80 6.75
N ARG A 172 5.10 13.77 7.85
CA ARG A 172 5.50 12.54 8.53
C ARG A 172 4.91 12.48 9.94
N ILE A 173 4.39 11.32 10.28
CA ILE A 173 3.90 10.98 11.62
C ILE A 173 4.70 9.79 12.13
N VAL A 174 5.17 9.87 13.39
CA VAL A 174 5.92 8.78 14.03
C VAL A 174 4.98 7.95 14.88
N VAL A 175 4.88 6.65 14.56
CA VAL A 175 4.04 5.70 15.30
C VAL A 175 4.91 4.95 16.29
N VAL A 176 5.14 5.54 17.46
CA VAL A 176 6.04 5.01 18.51
C VAL A 176 5.52 3.73 19.16
N LYS A 177 4.20 3.52 19.19
CA LYS A 177 3.58 2.31 19.76
C LYS A 177 3.68 1.09 18.83
N ASN A 178 4.26 1.25 17.64
CA ASN A 178 4.63 0.14 16.77
C ASN A 178 6.04 -0.33 17.12
N VAL A 179 6.32 -1.64 17.03
CA VAL A 179 7.64 -2.20 17.32
C VAL A 179 8.14 -2.96 16.08
N PRO A 180 9.22 -2.46 15.45
CA PRO A 180 9.90 -1.18 15.69
C PRO A 180 9.00 0.03 15.36
N PRO A 181 9.31 1.25 15.85
CA PRO A 181 8.58 2.46 15.49
C PRO A 181 8.48 2.65 13.99
N ALA A 182 7.31 3.05 13.51
CA ALA A 182 7.04 3.24 12.09
C ALA A 182 6.86 4.73 11.76
N LEU A 183 7.15 5.08 10.53
CA LEU A 183 6.95 6.40 9.94
C LEU A 183 5.79 6.30 8.96
N VAL A 184 4.73 7.08 9.18
CA VAL A 184 3.60 7.21 8.26
C VAL A 184 3.75 8.53 7.53
N TYR A 185 3.78 8.47 6.22
CA TYR A 185 3.84 9.61 5.31
C TYR A 185 2.46 9.85 4.71
N VAL A 186 1.98 11.06 4.87
CA VAL A 186 0.75 11.56 4.27
C VAL A 186 1.13 12.44 3.10
N CYS A 187 0.86 11.98 1.91
CA CYS A 187 1.37 12.57 0.67
C CYS A 187 0.21 13.17 -0.14
N THR A 188 0.45 14.34 -0.73
CA THR A 188 -0.43 15.00 -1.69
C THR A 188 0.29 15.25 -3.01
N LEU A 189 -0.47 15.48 -4.08
CA LEU A 189 0.12 15.87 -5.35
C LEU A 189 0.91 17.18 -5.19
N ARG A 190 2.02 17.28 -5.89
CA ARG A 190 2.75 18.55 -6.01
C ARG A 190 1.98 19.43 -7.00
N GLU A 191 1.74 20.67 -6.62
CA GLU A 191 1.32 21.70 -7.55
C GLU A 191 2.46 21.93 -8.56
N GLU A 192 2.13 21.92 -9.85
CA GLU A 192 3.11 22.18 -10.93
C GLU A 192 3.43 23.67 -11.03
#